data_931b6519567bfa89386cd68c704def49
#
_entry.id   931b6519567bfa89386cd68c704def49
#
_cell.length_a   1.000
_cell.length_b   1.000
_cell.length_c   1.000
_cell.angle_alpha   90.00
_cell.angle_beta   90.00
_cell.angle_gamma   90.00
#
_symmetry.space_group_name_H-M   'P 1'
#
loop_
_entity.id
_entity.type
_entity.pdbx_description
1 polymer ?
#
loop_
_entity_poly.entity_id
_entity_poly.type
_entity_poly.pdbx_seq_one_letter_code
_entity_poly.pdbx_strand_id
1 'polypeptide(L)'
;MADKRMFSKKLIDSDAFLDMPISAQGLFFHLCMRADDDGFVDAPKRIARECQASSEDLQILIDKRYVLTFPNSNVIVIKHWRLHNTIPKDRYKPTLYTEEKSQIGVKPNGAYTDDPAKMVSMSTTQHATPKAKNTFNQFSQRGYTDEQFKEMERKIIQKAC
;
A
#
# COMPACT_ATOMS: atom_id res chain seq x y z
N MET A 1 6.28 -14.97 -4.57
CA MET A 1 5.98 -13.56 -4.85
C MET A 1 4.48 -13.43 -5.05
N ALA A 2 3.86 -12.41 -4.53
CA ALA A 2 2.42 -12.23 -4.73
C ALA A 2 2.14 -11.73 -6.16
N ASP A 3 1.17 -12.33 -6.85
CA ASP A 3 0.81 -11.98 -8.23
C ASP A 3 0.00 -10.66 -8.32
N LYS A 4 -0.43 -10.14 -7.18
CA LYS A 4 -1.27 -8.95 -7.09
C LYS A 4 -0.67 -7.96 -6.10
N ARG A 5 -0.79 -6.66 -6.40
CA ARG A 5 -0.41 -5.57 -5.51
C ARG A 5 -1.61 -4.68 -5.23
N MET A 6 -1.64 -4.11 -4.04
CA MET A 6 -2.68 -3.17 -3.62
C MET A 6 -2.15 -1.75 -3.68
N PHE A 7 -3.07 -0.80 -3.88
CA PHE A 7 -2.77 0.62 -3.89
C PHE A 7 -3.71 1.36 -2.94
N SER A 8 -3.15 2.25 -2.14
CA SER A 8 -3.93 3.12 -1.28
C SER A 8 -4.58 4.22 -2.11
N LYS A 9 -5.90 4.21 -2.21
CA LYS A 9 -6.67 5.24 -2.92
C LYS A 9 -6.31 6.64 -2.44
N LYS A 10 -6.19 6.83 -1.12
CA LYS A 10 -5.82 8.12 -0.51
C LYS A 10 -4.49 8.68 -1.03
N LEU A 11 -3.53 7.82 -1.38
CA LEU A 11 -2.24 8.26 -1.90
C LEU A 11 -2.30 8.55 -3.39
N ILE A 12 -3.00 7.72 -4.15
CA ILE A 12 -3.11 7.85 -5.62
C ILE A 12 -4.01 9.01 -6.02
N ASP A 13 -5.07 9.28 -5.26
CA ASP A 13 -5.99 10.38 -5.51
C ASP A 13 -5.51 11.71 -4.88
N SER A 14 -4.28 11.74 -4.33
CA SER A 14 -3.73 12.99 -3.80
C SER A 14 -3.30 13.94 -4.92
N ASP A 15 -3.50 15.24 -4.72
CA ASP A 15 -3.08 16.27 -5.69
C ASP A 15 -1.60 16.13 -6.04
N ALA A 16 -0.75 15.86 -5.04
CA ALA A 16 0.69 15.66 -5.24
C ALA A 16 1.03 14.49 -6.18
N PHE A 17 0.18 13.45 -6.24
CA PHE A 17 0.35 12.33 -7.17
C PHE A 17 -0.22 12.68 -8.54
N LEU A 18 -1.40 13.26 -8.60
CA LEU A 18 -2.10 13.59 -9.84
C LEU A 18 -1.42 14.72 -10.62
N ASP A 19 -0.70 15.61 -9.96
CA ASP A 19 0.11 16.67 -10.58
C ASP A 19 1.37 16.16 -11.30
N MET A 20 1.72 14.88 -11.13
CA MET A 20 2.84 14.28 -11.87
C MET A 20 2.44 13.98 -13.32
N PRO A 21 3.40 14.01 -14.26
CA PRO A 21 3.18 13.51 -15.61
C PRO A 21 2.61 12.09 -15.59
N ILE A 22 1.69 11.80 -16.51
CA ILE A 22 1.07 10.46 -16.58
C ILE A 22 2.09 9.33 -16.78
N SER A 23 3.21 9.62 -17.45
CA SER A 23 4.34 8.71 -17.62
C SER A 23 5.02 8.38 -16.29
N ALA A 24 5.22 9.37 -15.40
CA ALA A 24 5.77 9.17 -14.07
C ALA A 24 4.79 8.39 -13.18
N GLN A 25 3.47 8.69 -13.25
CA GLN A 25 2.44 7.92 -12.58
C GLN A 25 2.43 6.46 -13.06
N GLY A 26 2.48 6.24 -14.38
CA GLY A 26 2.57 4.91 -14.98
C GLY A 26 3.81 4.14 -14.50
N LEU A 27 4.98 4.80 -14.51
CA LEU A 27 6.22 4.22 -14.02
C LEU A 27 6.10 3.80 -12.54
N PHE A 28 5.46 4.61 -11.70
CA PHE A 28 5.23 4.27 -10.29
C PHE A 28 4.49 2.95 -10.14
N PHE A 29 3.41 2.73 -10.89
CA PHE A 29 2.66 1.47 -10.85
C PHE A 29 3.51 0.28 -11.30
N HIS A 30 4.32 0.45 -12.34
CA HIS A 30 5.24 -0.59 -12.82
C HIS A 30 6.31 -0.94 -11.79
N LEU A 31 6.87 0.04 -11.09
CA LEU A 31 7.82 -0.17 -9.99
C LEU A 31 7.14 -0.94 -8.85
N CYS A 32 5.94 -0.53 -8.44
CA CYS A 32 5.19 -1.21 -7.39
C CYS A 32 4.87 -2.67 -7.74
N MET A 33 4.53 -2.97 -8.99
CA MET A 33 4.26 -4.36 -9.42
C MET A 33 5.48 -5.26 -9.34
N ARG A 34 6.70 -4.70 -9.51
CA ARG A 34 7.96 -5.44 -9.51
C ARG A 34 8.69 -5.42 -8.17
N ALA A 35 8.15 -4.68 -7.20
CA ALA A 35 8.70 -4.62 -5.85
C ALA A 35 8.56 -5.96 -5.11
N ASP A 36 9.52 -6.26 -4.25
CA ASP A 36 9.42 -7.37 -3.32
C ASP A 36 8.40 -7.11 -2.20
N ASP A 37 8.31 -7.99 -1.22
CA ASP A 37 7.31 -7.87 -0.15
C ASP A 37 7.62 -6.76 0.87
N ASP A 38 8.83 -6.24 0.87
CA ASP A 38 9.23 -5.05 1.64
C ASP A 38 9.19 -3.74 0.82
N GLY A 39 8.91 -3.83 -0.48
CA GLY A 39 8.81 -2.68 -1.37
C GLY A 39 10.12 -2.27 -2.05
N PHE A 40 11.13 -3.13 -2.02
CA PHE A 40 12.39 -2.89 -2.71
C PHE A 40 12.29 -3.28 -4.18
N VAL A 41 12.92 -2.49 -5.04
CA VAL A 41 12.92 -2.68 -6.49
C VAL A 41 14.36 -2.63 -6.98
N ASP A 42 14.78 -3.69 -7.65
CA ASP A 42 16.05 -3.73 -8.36
C ASP A 42 15.95 -3.08 -9.74
N ALA A 43 17.06 -2.50 -10.18
CA ALA A 43 17.25 -1.96 -11.53
C ALA A 43 16.09 -1.05 -12.03
N PRO A 44 15.70 0.01 -11.28
CA PRO A 44 14.58 0.89 -11.65
C PRO A 44 14.76 1.56 -13.01
N LYS A 45 15.98 1.84 -13.42
CA LYS A 45 16.31 2.40 -14.75
C LYS A 45 15.99 1.43 -15.88
N ARG A 46 16.13 0.11 -15.63
CA ARG A 46 15.75 -0.92 -16.62
C ARG A 46 14.23 -0.95 -16.77
N ILE A 47 13.52 -0.92 -15.64
CA ILE A 47 12.05 -0.90 -15.62
C ILE A 47 11.52 0.34 -16.33
N ALA A 48 12.10 1.51 -16.09
CA ALA A 48 11.73 2.74 -16.79
C ALA A 48 11.82 2.57 -18.31
N ARG A 49 12.93 2.03 -18.82
CA ARG A 49 13.10 1.76 -20.25
C ARG A 49 12.09 0.75 -20.79
N GLU A 50 11.81 -0.33 -20.07
CA GLU A 50 10.82 -1.35 -20.46
C GLU A 50 9.40 -0.76 -20.55
N CYS A 51 9.09 0.23 -19.72
CA CYS A 51 7.80 0.93 -19.71
C CYS A 51 7.75 2.15 -20.62
N GLN A 52 8.83 2.42 -21.38
CA GLN A 52 8.98 3.62 -22.23
C GLN A 52 8.86 4.95 -21.43
N ALA A 53 9.14 4.90 -20.12
CA ALA A 53 9.25 6.08 -19.28
C ALA A 53 10.64 6.71 -19.43
N SER A 54 10.73 8.03 -19.29
CA SER A 54 11.98 8.77 -19.35
C SER A 54 12.79 8.63 -18.05
N SER A 55 14.07 9.02 -18.11
CA SER A 55 14.88 9.17 -16.89
C SER A 55 14.36 10.29 -15.99
N GLU A 56 13.72 11.30 -16.57
CA GLU A 56 13.08 12.41 -15.87
C GLU A 56 11.88 11.95 -15.04
N ASP A 57 11.09 10.99 -15.56
CA ASP A 57 9.96 10.42 -14.82
C ASP A 57 10.43 9.74 -13.53
N LEU A 58 11.53 8.99 -13.60
CA LEU A 58 12.13 8.39 -12.42
C LEU A 58 12.64 9.46 -11.44
N GLN A 59 13.27 10.52 -11.96
CA GLN A 59 13.75 11.63 -11.13
C GLN A 59 12.60 12.35 -10.43
N ILE A 60 11.47 12.57 -11.11
CA ILE A 60 10.26 13.16 -10.50
C ILE A 60 9.78 12.32 -9.32
N LEU A 61 9.77 11.00 -9.45
CA LEU A 61 9.37 10.10 -8.35
C LEU A 61 10.35 10.18 -7.16
N ILE A 62 11.63 10.38 -7.42
CA ILE A 62 12.67 10.58 -6.38
C ILE A 62 12.47 11.94 -5.70
N ASP A 63 12.36 13.01 -6.46
CA ASP A 63 12.25 14.39 -5.95
C ASP A 63 10.97 14.59 -5.14
N LYS A 64 9.86 14.05 -5.61
CA LYS A 64 8.57 14.04 -4.89
C LYS A 64 8.54 12.99 -3.77
N ARG A 65 9.62 12.23 -3.58
CA ARG A 65 9.77 11.25 -2.49
C ARG A 65 8.72 10.13 -2.49
N TYR A 66 8.30 9.69 -3.65
CA TYR A 66 7.52 8.45 -3.80
C TYR A 66 8.40 7.21 -3.72
N VAL A 67 9.65 7.34 -4.14
CA VAL A 67 10.71 6.34 -3.98
C VAL A 67 11.89 6.93 -3.22
N LEU A 68 12.61 6.09 -2.49
CA LEU A 68 13.86 6.44 -1.82
C LEU A 68 15.00 5.67 -2.50
N THR A 69 16.12 6.35 -2.67
CA THR A 69 17.35 5.80 -3.27
C THR A 69 18.39 5.57 -2.20
N PHE A 70 19.37 4.73 -2.51
CA PHE A 70 20.49 4.41 -1.61
C PHE A 70 21.81 4.80 -2.25
N PRO A 71 22.76 5.39 -1.46
CA PRO A 71 24.10 5.63 -1.95
C PRO A 71 24.77 4.31 -2.38
N ASN A 72 25.42 4.32 -3.53
CA ASN A 72 26.16 3.16 -4.05
C ASN A 72 25.33 1.90 -4.37
N SER A 73 24.00 2.02 -4.46
CA SER A 73 23.11 0.92 -4.82
C SER A 73 22.22 1.29 -6.00
N ASN A 74 21.92 0.31 -6.86
CA ASN A 74 20.95 0.46 -7.95
C ASN A 74 19.53 0.05 -7.52
N VAL A 75 19.33 -0.12 -6.23
CA VAL A 75 18.06 -0.49 -5.63
C VAL A 75 17.33 0.76 -5.14
N ILE A 76 16.02 0.76 -5.25
CA ILE A 76 15.16 1.77 -4.64
C ILE A 76 14.13 1.09 -3.74
N VAL A 77 13.49 1.86 -2.87
CA VAL A 77 12.35 1.38 -2.08
C VAL A 77 11.14 2.29 -2.27
N ILE A 78 9.98 1.72 -2.37
CA ILE A 78 8.70 2.45 -2.43
C ILE A 78 8.39 3.00 -1.04
N LYS A 79 8.45 4.32 -0.87
CA LYS A 79 8.32 4.98 0.44
C LYS A 79 7.03 4.63 1.17
N HIS A 80 5.92 4.55 0.47
CA HIS A 80 4.61 4.29 1.04
C HIS A 80 4.17 2.83 0.93
N TRP A 81 5.13 1.90 0.73
CA TRP A 81 4.85 0.49 0.48
C TRP A 81 3.89 -0.15 1.49
N ARG A 82 4.14 0.05 2.76
CA ARG A 82 3.33 -0.52 3.86
C ARG A 82 1.94 0.11 3.99
N LEU A 83 1.71 1.26 3.36
CA LEU A 83 0.41 1.92 3.25
C LEU A 83 -0.38 1.39 2.05
N HIS A 84 0.33 0.95 1.01
CA HIS A 84 -0.28 0.34 -0.17
C HIS A 84 -0.62 -1.12 0.06
N ASN A 85 0.29 -1.88 0.67
CA ASN A 85 0.20 -3.33 0.74
C ASN A 85 0.10 -3.84 2.17
N THR A 86 -0.84 -4.77 2.40
CA THR A 86 -0.93 -5.58 3.61
C THR A 86 -0.61 -7.02 3.24
N ILE A 87 0.55 -7.53 3.70
CA ILE A 87 1.01 -8.87 3.39
C ILE A 87 0.85 -9.74 4.63
N PRO A 88 0.07 -10.83 4.57
CA PRO A 88 -0.07 -11.78 5.67
C PRO A 88 1.28 -12.40 6.04
N LYS A 89 1.50 -12.66 7.32
CA LYS A 89 2.76 -13.19 7.85
C LYS A 89 3.15 -14.55 7.23
N ASP A 90 2.17 -15.38 6.93
CA ASP A 90 2.34 -16.70 6.31
C ASP A 90 2.84 -16.64 4.86
N ARG A 91 2.68 -15.51 4.19
CA ARG A 91 3.09 -15.28 2.79
C ARG A 91 4.25 -14.33 2.64
N TYR A 92 4.58 -13.61 3.71
CA TYR A 92 5.65 -12.61 3.69
C TYR A 92 7.02 -13.27 3.51
N LYS A 93 7.78 -12.74 2.55
CA LYS A 93 9.18 -13.07 2.31
C LYS A 93 10.02 -11.82 2.53
N PRO A 94 10.98 -11.85 3.47
CA PRO A 94 11.84 -10.71 3.71
C PRO A 94 12.68 -10.38 2.48
N THR A 95 12.98 -9.11 2.29
CA THR A 95 13.85 -8.64 1.22
C THR A 95 15.24 -9.23 1.31
N LEU A 96 15.88 -9.39 0.16
CA LEU A 96 17.31 -9.74 0.08
C LEU A 96 18.22 -8.52 0.29
N TYR A 97 17.70 -7.31 0.18
CA TYR A 97 18.43 -6.03 0.28
C TYR A 97 18.54 -5.58 1.74
N THR A 98 19.24 -6.39 2.55
CA THR A 98 19.36 -6.19 4.00
C THR A 98 20.19 -4.97 4.35
N GLU A 99 21.20 -4.65 3.55
CA GLU A 99 22.06 -3.47 3.73
C GLU A 99 21.28 -2.18 3.52
N GLU A 100 20.53 -2.09 2.41
CA GLU A 100 19.68 -0.94 2.11
C GLU A 100 18.55 -0.81 3.14
N LYS A 101 17.97 -1.93 3.56
CA LYS A 101 16.93 -1.95 4.59
C LYS A 101 17.42 -1.42 5.93
N SER A 102 18.70 -1.63 6.27
CA SER A 102 19.30 -1.11 7.51
C SER A 102 19.45 0.41 7.52
N GLN A 103 19.48 1.06 6.34
CA GLN A 103 19.64 2.50 6.17
C GLN A 103 18.33 3.28 6.28
N ILE A 104 17.20 2.59 6.33
CA ILE A 104 15.87 3.20 6.42
C ILE A 104 15.16 2.78 7.70
N GLY A 105 14.28 3.64 8.18
CA GLY A 105 13.37 3.35 9.28
C GLY A 105 11.92 3.45 8.84
N VAL A 106 11.03 3.20 9.77
CA VAL A 106 9.58 3.30 9.55
C VAL A 106 9.03 4.42 10.43
N LYS A 107 8.25 5.32 9.83
CA LYS A 107 7.52 6.36 10.55
C LYS A 107 6.31 5.77 11.29
N PRO A 108 5.74 6.48 12.30
CA PRO A 108 4.52 6.04 12.99
C PRO A 108 3.34 5.80 12.04
N ASN A 109 3.28 6.50 10.90
CA ASN A 109 2.26 6.30 9.87
C ASN A 109 2.53 5.12 8.93
N GLY A 110 3.62 4.37 9.11
CA GLY A 110 3.99 3.21 8.30
C GLY A 110 4.81 3.51 7.05
N ALA A 111 5.06 4.78 6.70
CA ALA A 111 5.92 5.12 5.57
C ALA A 111 7.41 4.92 5.91
N TYR A 112 8.21 4.51 4.94
CA TYR A 112 9.66 4.48 5.09
C TYR A 112 10.27 5.88 5.16
N THR A 113 11.40 5.99 5.83
CA THR A 113 12.16 7.23 5.96
C THR A 113 13.66 6.93 6.05
N ASP A 114 14.45 7.80 5.45
CA ASP A 114 15.89 7.87 5.55
C ASP A 114 16.36 8.90 6.60
N ASP A 115 15.43 9.57 7.28
CA ASP A 115 15.69 10.58 8.29
C ASP A 115 15.81 9.93 9.69
N PRO A 116 17.01 9.88 10.31
CA PRO A 116 17.22 9.24 11.61
C PRO A 116 16.32 9.80 12.72
N ALA A 117 16.01 11.10 12.67
CA ALA A 117 15.16 11.75 13.67
C ALA A 117 13.70 11.31 13.64
N LYS A 118 13.26 10.70 12.53
CA LYS A 118 11.87 10.24 12.29
C LYS A 118 11.74 8.73 12.31
N MET A 119 12.83 8.01 12.61
CA MET A 119 12.81 6.56 12.72
C MET A 119 12.20 6.12 14.05
N VAL A 120 11.18 5.31 14.00
CA VAL A 120 10.78 4.48 15.15
C VAL A 120 11.67 3.23 15.09
N SER A 121 12.35 2.89 16.19
CA SER A 121 13.19 1.71 16.25
C SER A 121 12.39 0.47 15.80
N MET A 122 12.91 -0.29 14.86
CA MET A 122 12.25 -1.47 14.28
C MET A 122 12.17 -2.66 15.25
N SER A 123 12.58 -2.50 16.52
CA SER A 123 12.35 -3.49 17.55
C SER A 123 10.85 -3.54 17.83
N THR A 124 10.21 -4.58 17.31
CA THR A 124 8.88 -5.05 17.74
C THR A 124 7.65 -4.26 17.27
N THR A 125 7.65 -3.64 16.09
CA THR A 125 6.35 -3.32 15.51
C THR A 125 5.91 -4.46 14.58
N GLN A 126 5.57 -5.59 15.20
CA GLN A 126 4.61 -6.51 14.62
C GLN A 126 3.43 -5.67 14.11
N HIS A 127 2.99 -5.96 12.89
CA HIS A 127 1.75 -5.45 12.31
C HIS A 127 0.66 -5.33 13.38
N ALA A 128 0.58 -4.21 14.07
CA ALA A 128 -0.66 -3.78 14.65
C ALA A 128 -1.50 -3.35 13.45
N THR A 129 -2.23 -4.28 12.85
CA THR A 129 -3.44 -3.92 12.14
C THR A 129 -4.18 -2.97 13.10
N PRO A 130 -4.47 -1.72 12.70
CA PRO A 130 -5.52 -1.02 13.39
C PRO A 130 -6.67 -2.02 13.30
N LYS A 131 -7.23 -2.43 14.44
CA LYS A 131 -8.53 -3.06 14.48
C LYS A 131 -9.44 -2.03 13.82
N ALA A 132 -9.60 -2.13 12.52
CA ALA A 132 -10.71 -1.53 11.82
C ALA A 132 -11.91 -2.10 12.58
N LYS A 133 -12.57 -1.25 13.35
CA LYS A 133 -13.91 -1.55 13.83
C LYS A 133 -14.63 -1.93 12.55
N ASN A 134 -14.97 -3.21 12.44
CA ASN A 134 -15.70 -3.77 11.31
C ASN A 134 -17.05 -3.06 11.25
N THR A 135 -17.07 -1.89 10.63
CA THR A 135 -18.31 -1.18 10.31
C THR A 135 -19.13 -1.94 9.27
N PHE A 136 -18.53 -2.98 8.66
CA PHE A 136 -19.24 -3.83 7.71
C PHE A 136 -20.22 -4.81 8.41
N ASN A 137 -20.02 -5.12 9.71
CA ASN A 137 -20.94 -5.95 10.48
C ASN A 137 -22.09 -5.17 11.16
N GLN A 138 -22.15 -3.86 11.02
CA GLN A 138 -23.30 -3.09 11.52
C GLN A 138 -24.55 -3.20 10.64
N PHE A 139 -24.43 -3.80 9.45
CA PHE A 139 -25.62 -4.03 8.60
C PHE A 139 -26.40 -5.30 8.99
N SER A 140 -25.85 -6.19 9.80
CA SER A 140 -26.49 -7.44 10.20
C SER A 140 -27.11 -7.43 11.61
N GLN A 141 -27.10 -6.28 12.28
CA GLN A 141 -27.73 -6.14 13.58
C GLN A 141 -28.67 -4.94 13.67
N ARG A 142 -29.60 -4.84 12.72
CA ARG A 142 -30.92 -4.40 13.14
C ARG A 142 -31.52 -5.59 13.87
N GLY A 143 -31.52 -5.56 15.19
CA GLY A 143 -32.14 -6.57 16.03
C GLY A 143 -33.65 -6.59 15.75
N TYR A 144 -34.05 -7.24 14.70
CA TYR A 144 -35.42 -7.62 14.53
C TYR A 144 -35.67 -8.79 15.47
N THR A 145 -36.60 -8.63 16.40
CA THR A 145 -37.08 -9.73 17.18
C THR A 145 -37.80 -10.72 16.26
N ASP A 146 -37.84 -12.01 16.64
CA ASP A 146 -38.53 -13.05 15.83
C ASP A 146 -40.01 -12.69 15.54
N GLU A 147 -40.64 -11.89 16.38
CA GLU A 147 -41.98 -11.37 16.15
C GLU A 147 -42.05 -10.35 15.03
N GLN A 148 -41.06 -9.47 14.91
CA GLN A 148 -40.98 -8.50 13.84
C GLN A 148 -40.66 -9.16 12.46
N PHE A 149 -39.91 -10.26 12.47
CA PHE A 149 -39.69 -11.09 11.29
C PHE A 149 -40.97 -11.74 10.79
N LYS A 150 -41.74 -12.35 11.71
CA LYS A 150 -43.03 -12.97 11.39
C LYS A 150 -44.07 -11.96 10.88
N GLU A 151 -44.02 -10.74 11.40
CA GLU A 151 -44.92 -9.67 10.93
C GLU A 151 -44.57 -9.17 9.52
N MET A 152 -43.27 -9.10 9.21
CA MET A 152 -42.81 -8.78 7.84
C MET A 152 -43.19 -9.88 6.83
N GLU A 153 -43.02 -11.15 7.19
CA GLU A 153 -43.46 -12.27 6.34
C GLU A 153 -44.95 -12.23 6.05
N ARG A 154 -45.80 -11.94 7.06
CA ARG A 154 -47.27 -11.79 6.85
C ARG A 154 -47.61 -10.64 5.89
N LYS A 155 -46.89 -9.52 5.97
CA LYS A 155 -47.09 -8.36 5.09
C LYS A 155 -46.65 -8.63 3.66
N ILE A 156 -45.64 -9.45 3.45
CA ILE A 156 -45.17 -9.87 2.12
C ILE A 156 -46.21 -10.81 1.49
N ILE A 157 -46.74 -11.76 2.25
CA ILE A 157 -47.75 -12.72 1.75
C ILE A 157 -49.07 -12.01 1.39
N GLN A 158 -49.49 -11.01 2.17
CA GLN A 158 -50.70 -10.22 1.87
C GLN A 158 -50.55 -9.30 0.67
N LYS A 159 -49.36 -8.96 0.20
CA LYS A 159 -49.13 -8.16 -1.02
C LYS A 159 -49.01 -9.02 -2.29
N ALA A 160 -48.94 -10.33 -2.16
CA ALA A 160 -48.76 -11.26 -3.27
C ALA A 160 -50.08 -11.96 -3.68
N CYS A 161 -51.22 -11.60 -3.10
CA CYS A 161 -52.56 -12.05 -3.51
C CYS A 161 -53.34 -10.92 -4.18
#